data_d90d4dc5104d4e7aa3e3459ec9e84d6d
#
_entry.id   d90d4dc5104d4e7aa3e3459ec9e84d6d
#
_cell.length_a   1.000
_cell.length_b   1.000
_cell.length_c   1.000
_cell.angle_alpha   90.00
_cell.angle_beta   90.00
_cell.angle_gamma   90.00
#
_symmetry.space_group_name_H-M   'P 1'
#
loop_
_entity.id
_entity.type
_entity.pdbx_description
1 polymer ?
#
loop_
_entity_poly.entity_id
_entity_poly.type
_entity_poly.pdbx_seq_one_letter_code
_entity_poly.pdbx_strand_id
1 'polypeptide(L)'
;MKKLNLIIALLIFNSYIFATGEIGDLYMYKVAPGKYQEARDLLEEGRKIGEETDMNVIIHAQSFGRGGEQILSWFEIYDDYAQRAKTRYASDKWTAYIDKFNKSEALVATRSYQMISLDPIVPDDYIVTNYMWQPNKGKRQDTLDALERAKTMFERHGFIVDLWEHNAGSKHALQFTFLSTSVEEQAESFTSLATDEEWLKEREKWFNGDWAKLVDSFEMTNTNLGN
;
A
#
# COMPACT_ATOMS: atom_id res chain seq x y z
N MET A 1 29.50 18.57 53.22
CA MET A 1 29.66 18.49 51.76
C MET A 1 28.89 17.25 51.26
N LYS A 2 27.67 17.44 50.78
CA LYS A 2 26.82 16.36 50.25
C LYS A 2 27.14 16.15 48.80
N LYS A 3 27.61 14.96 48.43
CA LYS A 3 27.84 14.59 47.02
C LYS A 3 26.48 14.41 46.36
N LEU A 4 26.19 15.29 45.43
CA LEU A 4 25.02 15.22 44.54
C LEU A 4 25.34 14.14 43.49
N ASN A 5 24.81 12.94 43.68
CA ASN A 5 24.84 11.90 42.65
C ASN A 5 23.89 12.31 41.54
N LEU A 6 24.43 12.87 40.47
CA LEU A 6 23.72 13.13 39.21
C LEU A 6 23.48 11.78 38.56
N ILE A 7 22.34 11.19 38.81
CA ILE A 7 21.83 10.05 38.02
C ILE A 7 21.42 10.64 36.67
N ILE A 8 22.34 10.57 35.72
CA ILE A 8 22.01 10.72 34.31
C ILE A 8 21.19 9.49 33.95
N ALA A 9 19.87 9.62 34.09
CA ALA A 9 18.98 8.70 33.43
C ALA A 9 19.24 8.86 31.91
N LEU A 10 20.07 7.96 31.38
CA LEU A 10 20.09 7.72 29.95
C LEU A 10 18.66 7.24 29.60
N LEU A 11 17.81 8.20 29.26
CA LEU A 11 16.68 7.93 28.43
C LEU A 11 17.26 7.38 27.13
N ILE A 12 17.38 6.07 27.08
CA ILE A 12 17.42 5.34 25.82
C ILE A 12 16.05 5.64 25.21
N PHE A 13 15.94 6.81 24.57
CA PHE A 13 15.07 6.92 23.45
C PHE A 13 15.49 5.76 22.55
N ASN A 14 14.76 4.67 22.59
CA ASN A 14 14.61 3.86 21.41
C ASN A 14 14.14 4.86 20.35
N SER A 15 15.09 5.49 19.69
CA SER A 15 14.91 6.01 18.38
C SER A 15 14.44 4.76 17.62
N TYR A 16 13.13 4.57 17.58
CA TYR A 16 12.56 4.04 16.37
C TYR A 16 13.18 4.97 15.32
N ILE A 17 14.21 4.49 14.69
CA ILE A 17 14.61 4.98 13.40
C ILE A 17 13.30 4.77 12.64
N PHE A 18 12.49 5.83 12.57
CA PHE A 18 11.56 5.96 11.50
C PHE A 18 12.50 5.91 10.30
N ALA A 19 12.64 4.73 9.72
CA ALA A 19 13.12 4.65 8.38
C ALA A 19 12.33 5.76 7.70
N THR A 20 13.00 6.67 7.03
CA THR A 20 12.41 7.67 6.17
C THR A 20 11.84 6.89 5.00
N GLY A 21 10.87 6.03 5.28
CA GLY A 21 10.14 5.25 4.31
C GLY A 21 9.14 6.16 3.62
N GLU A 22 8.97 5.94 2.36
CA GLU A 22 7.95 6.62 1.58
C GLU A 22 6.59 6.45 2.24
N ILE A 23 5.76 7.49 2.13
CA ILE A 23 4.41 7.50 2.68
C ILE A 23 3.43 7.19 1.57
N GLY A 24 2.57 6.21 1.78
CA GLY A 24 1.47 5.88 0.89
C GLY A 24 0.11 6.26 1.49
N ASP A 25 -0.66 7.08 0.79
CA ASP A 25 -2.06 7.32 1.11
C ASP A 25 -2.92 6.63 0.05
N LEU A 26 -3.56 5.52 0.40
CA LEU A 26 -4.44 4.75 -0.49
C LEU A 26 -5.91 5.03 -0.18
N TYR A 27 -6.65 5.45 -1.19
CA TYR A 27 -8.10 5.64 -1.13
C TYR A 27 -8.78 4.69 -2.11
N MET A 28 -9.82 4.01 -1.67
CA MET A 28 -10.62 3.11 -2.49
C MET A 28 -12.04 3.65 -2.61
N TYR A 29 -12.52 3.71 -3.84
CA TYR A 29 -13.82 4.25 -4.18
C TYR A 29 -14.66 3.22 -4.91
N LYS A 30 -15.88 3.03 -4.45
CA LYS A 30 -16.91 2.32 -5.22
C LYS A 30 -17.42 3.24 -6.33
N VAL A 31 -17.46 2.71 -7.52
CA VAL A 31 -18.02 3.40 -8.69
C VAL A 31 -19.53 3.21 -8.72
N ALA A 32 -20.27 4.29 -8.94
CA ALA A 32 -21.71 4.23 -9.12
C ALA A 32 -22.07 3.51 -10.42
N PRO A 33 -23.19 2.73 -10.46
CA PRO A 33 -23.58 2.00 -11.65
C PRO A 33 -23.67 2.89 -12.90
N GLY A 34 -23.01 2.45 -13.97
CA GLY A 34 -22.99 3.17 -15.25
C GLY A 34 -22.08 4.42 -15.30
N LYS A 35 -21.37 4.75 -14.22
CA LYS A 35 -20.55 5.97 -14.13
C LYS A 35 -19.03 5.71 -14.15
N TYR A 36 -18.61 4.56 -14.67
CA TYR A 36 -17.18 4.19 -14.67
C TYR A 36 -16.28 5.22 -15.38
N GLN A 37 -16.69 5.65 -16.57
CA GLN A 37 -15.90 6.64 -17.32
C GLN A 37 -15.88 8.01 -16.64
N GLU A 38 -17.02 8.48 -16.11
CA GLU A 38 -17.09 9.73 -15.33
C GLU A 38 -16.18 9.65 -14.09
N ALA A 39 -16.20 8.53 -13.38
CA ALA A 39 -15.37 8.30 -12.21
C ALA A 39 -13.87 8.30 -12.55
N ARG A 40 -13.50 7.62 -13.64
CA ARG A 40 -12.13 7.57 -14.13
C ARG A 40 -11.61 8.95 -14.57
N ASP A 41 -12.41 9.66 -15.36
CA ASP A 41 -12.06 11.01 -15.83
C ASP A 41 -11.86 11.98 -14.66
N LEU A 42 -12.69 11.85 -13.62
CA LEU A 42 -12.56 12.64 -12.41
C LEU A 42 -11.25 12.36 -11.67
N LEU A 43 -10.88 11.11 -11.50
CA LEU A 43 -9.59 10.75 -10.86
C LEU A 43 -8.41 11.20 -11.74
N GLU A 44 -8.46 11.03 -13.05
CA GLU A 44 -7.41 11.48 -13.97
C GLU A 44 -7.23 13.01 -13.96
N GLU A 45 -8.30 13.77 -13.80
CA GLU A 45 -8.21 15.23 -13.63
C GLU A 45 -7.45 15.58 -12.34
N GLY A 46 -7.76 14.92 -11.24
CA GLY A 46 -7.03 15.10 -9.99
C GLY A 46 -5.56 14.70 -10.09
N ARG A 47 -5.24 13.59 -10.77
CA ARG A 47 -3.87 13.13 -10.99
C ARG A 47 -3.04 14.19 -11.73
N LYS A 48 -3.57 14.77 -12.80
CA LYS A 48 -2.91 15.85 -13.55
C LYS A 48 -2.65 17.10 -12.71
N ILE A 49 -3.58 17.43 -11.79
CA ILE A 49 -3.37 18.54 -10.86
C ILE A 49 -2.29 18.19 -9.84
N GLY A 50 -2.24 16.92 -9.40
CA GLY A 50 -1.20 16.42 -8.50
C GLY A 50 0.19 16.50 -9.12
N GLU A 51 0.34 16.10 -10.37
CA GLU A 51 1.60 16.19 -11.12
C GLU A 51 2.16 17.63 -11.19
N GLU A 52 1.29 18.63 -11.26
CA GLU A 52 1.71 20.04 -11.24
C GLU A 52 2.32 20.46 -9.89
N THR A 53 2.11 19.69 -8.85
CA THR A 53 2.59 19.95 -7.47
C THR A 53 3.56 18.91 -6.96
N ASP A 54 4.22 18.17 -7.85
CA ASP A 54 5.16 17.08 -7.53
C ASP A 54 4.53 15.95 -6.66
N MET A 55 3.22 15.75 -6.79
CA MET A 55 2.53 14.62 -6.16
C MET A 55 2.55 13.43 -7.12
N ASN A 56 3.09 12.30 -6.67
CA ASN A 56 3.00 11.06 -7.42
C ASN A 56 1.69 10.36 -7.11
N VAL A 57 0.86 10.15 -8.14
CA VAL A 57 -0.46 9.52 -8.01
C VAL A 57 -0.62 8.40 -9.01
N ILE A 58 -1.02 7.23 -8.51
CA ILE A 58 -1.36 6.08 -9.33
C ILE A 58 -2.85 5.76 -9.19
N ILE A 59 -3.52 5.52 -10.30
CA ILE A 59 -4.93 5.13 -10.34
C ILE A 59 -5.02 3.67 -10.77
N HIS A 60 -5.65 2.85 -9.92
CA HIS A 60 -5.87 1.44 -10.24
C HIS A 60 -7.35 1.12 -10.30
N ALA A 61 -7.68 0.08 -11.08
CA ALA A 61 -8.97 -0.61 -11.04
C ALA A 61 -8.80 -1.95 -10.33
N GLN A 62 -9.69 -2.27 -9.39
CA GLN A 62 -9.68 -3.58 -8.74
C GLN A 62 -10.12 -4.65 -9.72
N SER A 63 -9.27 -5.65 -9.95
CA SER A 63 -9.53 -6.82 -10.78
C SER A 63 -10.14 -7.95 -9.96
N PHE A 64 -9.62 -8.21 -8.77
CA PHE A 64 -10.10 -9.21 -7.84
C PHE A 64 -10.17 -8.67 -6.41
N GLY A 65 -11.17 -9.14 -5.64
CA GLY A 65 -11.35 -8.74 -4.24
C GLY A 65 -12.74 -9.08 -3.73
N ARG A 66 -13.09 -8.56 -2.55
CA ARG A 66 -14.41 -8.78 -1.94
C ARG A 66 -15.47 -7.94 -2.65
N GLY A 67 -16.57 -8.60 -3.03
CA GLY A 67 -17.74 -7.99 -3.63
C GLY A 67 -17.67 -7.89 -5.16
N GLY A 68 -18.81 -7.90 -5.83
CA GLY A 68 -18.92 -7.72 -7.29
C GLY A 68 -19.01 -6.25 -7.71
N GLU A 69 -18.44 -5.35 -6.94
CA GLU A 69 -18.51 -3.90 -7.14
C GLU A 69 -17.30 -3.40 -7.92
N GLN A 70 -17.52 -2.44 -8.81
CA GLN A 70 -16.41 -1.76 -9.46
C GLN A 70 -15.74 -0.81 -8.47
N ILE A 71 -14.45 -1.07 -8.18
CA ILE A 71 -13.63 -0.25 -7.30
C ILE A 71 -12.53 0.40 -8.11
N LEU A 72 -12.35 1.70 -7.94
CA LEU A 72 -11.16 2.42 -8.35
C LEU A 72 -10.37 2.81 -7.10
N SER A 73 -9.06 2.82 -7.20
CA SER A 73 -8.21 3.35 -6.14
C SER A 73 -7.44 4.57 -6.63
N TRP A 74 -7.13 5.42 -5.69
CA TRP A 74 -6.24 6.55 -5.80
C TRP A 74 -5.12 6.34 -4.79
N PHE A 75 -3.90 6.23 -5.26
CA PHE A 75 -2.73 6.00 -4.43
C PHE A 75 -1.74 7.13 -4.58
N GLU A 76 -1.54 7.89 -3.50
CA GLU A 76 -0.58 8.99 -3.40
C GLU A 76 0.70 8.46 -2.76
N ILE A 77 1.85 8.77 -3.36
CA ILE A 77 3.16 8.39 -2.85
C ILE A 77 3.97 9.65 -2.59
N TYR A 78 4.62 9.71 -1.42
CA TYR A 78 5.43 10.81 -0.96
C TYR A 78 6.75 10.30 -0.39
N ASP A 79 7.84 11.03 -0.60
CA ASP A 79 9.14 10.68 -0.03
C ASP A 79 9.12 10.68 1.50
N ASP A 80 8.34 11.60 2.09
CA ASP A 80 8.18 11.74 3.54
C ASP A 80 6.94 12.58 3.92
N TYR A 81 6.71 12.73 5.22
CA TYR A 81 5.62 13.57 5.73
C TYR A 81 5.79 15.06 5.42
N ALA A 82 7.01 15.56 5.22
CA ALA A 82 7.24 16.97 4.90
C ALA A 82 6.84 17.26 3.46
N GLN A 83 7.20 16.39 2.51
CA GLN A 83 6.73 16.47 1.14
C GLN A 83 5.20 16.35 1.09
N ARG A 84 4.63 15.36 1.77
CA ARG A 84 3.16 15.18 1.86
C ARG A 84 2.45 16.45 2.35
N ALA A 85 2.97 17.11 3.37
CA ALA A 85 2.39 18.33 3.91
C ALA A 85 2.53 19.52 2.95
N LYS A 86 3.60 19.56 2.16
CA LYS A 86 3.90 20.63 1.21
C LYS A 86 3.09 20.52 -0.09
N THR A 87 2.93 19.32 -0.60
CA THR A 87 2.35 19.09 -1.94
C THR A 87 0.85 18.90 -1.89
N ARG A 88 0.34 18.27 -0.84
CA ARG A 88 -1.07 17.93 -0.72
C ARG A 88 -1.93 19.17 -0.60
N TYR A 89 -2.84 19.36 -1.57
CA TYR A 89 -3.78 20.49 -1.59
C TYR A 89 -3.14 21.89 -1.67
N ALA A 90 -1.95 21.99 -2.25
CA ALA A 90 -1.14 23.21 -2.24
C ALA A 90 -1.59 24.32 -3.22
N SER A 91 -2.67 24.12 -3.99
CA SER A 91 -3.08 25.07 -5.02
C SER A 91 -4.58 25.36 -5.03
N ASP A 92 -4.96 26.54 -5.59
CA ASP A 92 -6.38 26.89 -5.82
C ASP A 92 -7.07 25.88 -6.75
N LYS A 93 -6.31 25.26 -7.67
CA LYS A 93 -6.83 24.19 -8.53
C LYS A 93 -7.32 23.00 -7.73
N TRP A 94 -6.56 22.63 -6.69
CA TRP A 94 -6.99 21.57 -5.76
C TRP A 94 -8.29 21.90 -5.06
N THR A 95 -8.47 23.12 -4.57
CA THR A 95 -9.70 23.54 -3.93
C THR A 95 -10.89 23.40 -4.87
N ALA A 96 -10.76 23.87 -6.11
CA ALA A 96 -11.82 23.76 -7.12
C ALA A 96 -12.10 22.29 -7.50
N TYR A 97 -11.04 21.48 -7.60
CA TYR A 97 -11.17 20.05 -7.90
C TYR A 97 -11.87 19.29 -6.77
N ILE A 98 -11.50 19.51 -5.50
CA ILE A 98 -12.13 18.87 -4.35
C ILE A 98 -13.61 19.23 -4.25
N ASP A 99 -13.98 20.48 -4.55
CA ASP A 99 -15.37 20.89 -4.65
C ASP A 99 -16.14 20.13 -5.73
N LYS A 100 -15.53 19.94 -6.90
CA LYS A 100 -16.09 19.14 -8.00
C LYS A 100 -16.21 17.68 -7.60
N PHE A 101 -15.15 17.11 -7.02
CA PHE A 101 -15.10 15.73 -6.55
C PHE A 101 -16.20 15.44 -5.54
N ASN A 102 -16.35 16.30 -4.52
CA ASN A 102 -17.37 16.16 -3.48
C ASN A 102 -18.81 16.29 -3.99
N LYS A 103 -19.01 16.97 -5.13
CA LYS A 103 -20.33 17.11 -5.78
C LYS A 103 -20.62 15.97 -6.75
N SER A 104 -19.62 15.19 -7.14
CA SER A 104 -19.81 14.06 -8.04
C SER A 104 -20.48 12.91 -7.30
N GLU A 105 -21.46 12.29 -7.96
CA GLU A 105 -22.10 11.05 -7.50
C GLU A 105 -21.44 9.81 -8.11
N ALA A 106 -20.35 9.96 -8.86
CA ALA A 106 -19.71 8.85 -9.56
C ALA A 106 -18.89 7.95 -8.64
N LEU A 107 -18.39 8.49 -7.53
CA LEU A 107 -17.49 7.84 -6.60
C LEU A 107 -17.99 7.93 -5.16
N VAL A 108 -17.95 6.81 -4.44
CA VAL A 108 -18.24 6.74 -3.02
C VAL A 108 -17.03 6.16 -2.30
N ALA A 109 -16.42 6.92 -1.40
CA ALA A 109 -15.29 6.44 -0.61
C ALA A 109 -15.71 5.24 0.25
N THR A 110 -14.94 4.16 0.18
CA THR A 110 -15.19 2.92 0.92
C THR A 110 -14.12 2.63 1.95
N ARG A 111 -12.85 2.91 1.62
CA ARG A 111 -11.69 2.65 2.48
C ARG A 111 -10.63 3.70 2.25
N SER A 112 -9.83 3.96 3.28
CA SER A 112 -8.61 4.73 3.17
C SER A 112 -7.56 4.17 4.11
N TYR A 113 -6.32 4.15 3.66
CA TYR A 113 -5.18 3.68 4.41
C TYR A 113 -4.04 4.68 4.29
N GLN A 114 -3.37 4.96 5.40
CA GLN A 114 -2.06 5.58 5.39
C GLN A 114 -1.03 4.53 5.77
N MET A 115 0.01 4.45 5.00
CA MET A 115 1.04 3.42 5.11
C MET A 115 2.43 4.05 5.08
N ILE A 116 3.38 3.35 5.68
CA ILE A 116 4.81 3.68 5.60
C ILE A 116 5.48 2.50 4.93
N SER A 117 6.25 2.76 3.89
CA SER A 117 7.03 1.72 3.23
C SER A 117 8.15 1.23 4.16
N LEU A 118 8.33 -0.07 4.23
CA LEU A 118 9.43 -0.71 4.95
C LEU A 118 10.64 -0.95 4.05
N ASP A 119 10.44 -0.82 2.73
CA ASP A 119 11.44 -0.96 1.67
C ASP A 119 11.26 0.17 0.66
N PRO A 120 12.29 0.50 -0.13
CA PRO A 120 12.10 1.37 -1.29
C PRO A 120 11.04 0.79 -2.23
N ILE A 121 10.04 1.59 -2.57
CA ILE A 121 8.98 1.16 -3.49
C ILE A 121 9.44 1.30 -4.95
N VAL A 122 8.92 0.42 -5.80
CA VAL A 122 9.09 0.54 -7.24
C VAL A 122 7.82 1.17 -7.81
N PRO A 123 7.85 2.45 -8.23
CA PRO A 123 6.70 3.04 -8.88
C PRO A 123 6.56 2.41 -10.26
N ASP A 124 5.37 2.17 -10.71
CA ASP A 124 4.91 2.15 -12.08
C ASP A 124 3.83 1.11 -12.43
N ASP A 125 3.46 1.02 -13.67
CA ASP A 125 2.44 0.33 -14.45
C ASP A 125 2.31 -1.19 -14.20
N TYR A 126 2.00 -1.58 -12.98
CA TYR A 126 1.97 -2.98 -12.57
C TYR A 126 0.57 -3.51 -12.26
N ILE A 127 0.45 -4.83 -12.33
CA ILE A 127 -0.62 -5.56 -11.65
C ILE A 127 -0.17 -5.72 -10.20
N VAL A 128 -0.96 -5.24 -9.27
CA VAL A 128 -0.62 -5.13 -7.86
C VAL A 128 -1.52 -6.05 -7.05
N THR A 129 -0.94 -7.06 -6.42
CA THR A 129 -1.67 -7.94 -5.51
C THR A 129 -1.28 -7.66 -4.06
N ASN A 130 -2.28 -7.42 -3.22
CA ASN A 130 -2.10 -7.02 -1.84
C ASN A 130 -2.64 -8.07 -0.88
N TYR A 131 -1.85 -8.41 0.13
CA TYR A 131 -2.24 -9.22 1.28
C TYR A 131 -2.01 -8.43 2.56
N MET A 132 -3.08 -8.18 3.30
CA MET A 132 -3.02 -7.43 4.56
C MET A 132 -3.11 -8.38 5.74
N TRP A 133 -2.06 -8.38 6.56
CA TRP A 133 -1.93 -9.26 7.71
C TRP A 133 -2.01 -8.45 9.00
N GLN A 134 -2.93 -8.83 9.88
CA GLN A 134 -3.01 -8.27 11.22
C GLN A 134 -2.18 -9.14 12.17
N PRO A 135 -1.03 -8.65 12.67
CA PRO A 135 -0.26 -9.38 13.66
C PRO A 135 -1.07 -9.66 14.93
N ASN A 136 -0.94 -10.84 15.50
CA ASN A 136 -1.47 -11.14 16.81
C ASN A 136 -0.69 -10.36 17.88
N LYS A 137 -1.28 -10.23 19.09
CA LYS A 137 -0.65 -9.47 20.19
C LYS A 137 0.77 -9.98 20.48
N GLY A 138 1.75 -9.09 20.36
CA GLY A 138 3.17 -9.38 20.59
C GLY A 138 3.87 -10.13 19.46
N LYS A 139 3.20 -10.34 18.32
CA LYS A 139 3.71 -11.11 17.18
C LYS A 139 4.08 -10.26 15.95
N ARG A 140 4.21 -8.93 16.13
CA ARG A 140 4.54 -8.04 15.00
C ARG A 140 5.87 -8.41 14.35
N GLN A 141 6.93 -8.65 15.15
CA GLN A 141 8.24 -8.98 14.60
C GLN A 141 8.22 -10.36 13.93
N ASP A 142 7.62 -11.37 14.54
CA ASP A 142 7.48 -12.70 13.94
C ASP A 142 6.76 -12.62 12.58
N THR A 143 5.75 -11.74 12.48
CA THR A 143 5.01 -11.50 11.23
C THR A 143 5.91 -10.83 10.19
N LEU A 144 6.64 -9.78 10.57
CA LEU A 144 7.55 -9.07 9.67
C LEU A 144 8.64 -10.01 9.14
N ASP A 145 9.30 -10.76 10.03
CA ASP A 145 10.34 -11.72 9.64
C ASP A 145 9.81 -12.78 8.63
N ALA A 146 8.54 -13.15 8.76
CA ALA A 146 7.94 -14.08 7.82
C ALA A 146 7.61 -13.41 6.48
N LEU A 147 7.15 -12.16 6.49
CA LEU A 147 6.92 -11.39 5.26
C LEU A 147 8.24 -11.17 4.49
N GLU A 148 9.33 -10.86 5.18
CA GLU A 148 10.66 -10.70 4.58
C GLU A 148 11.17 -12.02 3.96
N ARG A 149 10.94 -13.16 4.63
CA ARG A 149 11.26 -14.47 4.01
C ARG A 149 10.42 -14.74 2.77
N ALA A 150 9.11 -14.45 2.83
CA ALA A 150 8.24 -14.60 1.68
C ALA A 150 8.66 -13.65 0.53
N LYS A 151 9.03 -12.40 0.83
CA LYS A 151 9.58 -11.45 -0.14
C LYS A 151 10.75 -12.07 -0.91
N THR A 152 11.75 -12.58 -0.20
CA THR A 152 12.92 -13.22 -0.83
C THR A 152 12.53 -14.37 -1.76
N MET A 153 11.51 -15.16 -1.39
CA MET A 153 11.03 -16.26 -2.22
C MET A 153 10.29 -15.75 -3.47
N PHE A 154 9.40 -14.79 -3.32
CA PHE A 154 8.65 -14.20 -4.43
C PHE A 154 9.59 -13.53 -5.44
N GLU A 155 10.58 -12.76 -4.96
CA GLU A 155 11.56 -12.08 -5.82
C GLU A 155 12.42 -13.06 -6.65
N ARG A 156 12.74 -14.24 -6.12
CA ARG A 156 13.41 -15.30 -6.88
C ARG A 156 12.59 -15.79 -8.07
N HIS A 157 11.29 -15.62 -8.02
CA HIS A 157 10.35 -16.05 -9.05
C HIS A 157 9.85 -14.91 -9.94
N GLY A 158 10.54 -13.74 -9.88
CA GLY A 158 10.31 -12.63 -10.80
C GLY A 158 9.26 -11.62 -10.34
N PHE A 159 8.69 -11.78 -9.14
CA PHE A 159 7.86 -10.72 -8.57
C PHE A 159 8.72 -9.56 -8.05
N ILE A 160 8.17 -8.37 -8.11
CA ILE A 160 8.65 -7.22 -7.33
C ILE A 160 7.83 -7.20 -6.05
N VAL A 161 8.45 -6.98 -4.89
CA VAL A 161 7.73 -7.05 -3.61
C VAL A 161 8.01 -5.82 -2.76
N ASP A 162 6.92 -5.15 -2.34
CA ASP A 162 6.93 -4.06 -1.39
C ASP A 162 6.28 -4.47 -0.08
N LEU A 163 6.87 -4.06 1.03
CA LEU A 163 6.34 -4.24 2.36
C LEU A 163 5.89 -2.90 2.95
N TRP A 164 4.68 -2.87 3.51
CA TRP A 164 4.09 -1.68 4.10
C TRP A 164 3.61 -1.92 5.52
N GLU A 165 3.75 -0.92 6.37
CA GLU A 165 3.11 -0.89 7.67
C GLU A 165 1.99 0.15 7.66
N HIS A 166 0.79 -0.25 8.05
CA HIS A 166 -0.36 0.65 8.14
C HIS A 166 -0.27 1.51 9.39
N ASN A 167 -0.23 2.82 9.20
CA ASN A 167 -0.22 3.82 10.27
C ASN A 167 -1.64 4.25 10.64
N ALA A 168 -2.53 4.37 9.66
CA ALA A 168 -3.94 4.68 9.87
C ALA A 168 -4.85 3.91 8.90
N GLY A 169 -6.13 3.79 9.25
CA GLY A 169 -7.15 3.09 8.45
C GLY A 169 -7.23 1.59 8.70
N SER A 170 -6.22 0.97 9.29
CA SER A 170 -6.24 -0.39 9.81
C SER A 170 -5.49 -0.46 11.14
N LYS A 171 -5.66 -1.56 11.89
CA LYS A 171 -5.08 -1.72 13.23
C LYS A 171 -3.62 -2.17 13.16
N HIS A 172 -2.70 -1.35 12.64
CA HIS A 172 -1.29 -1.73 12.48
C HIS A 172 -1.09 -3.02 11.68
N ALA A 173 -1.83 -3.16 10.58
CA ALA A 173 -1.62 -4.27 9.67
C ALA A 173 -0.26 -4.10 8.96
N LEU A 174 0.35 -5.23 8.64
CA LEU A 174 1.45 -5.31 7.71
C LEU A 174 0.88 -5.74 6.34
N GLN A 175 1.28 -5.06 5.30
CA GLN A 175 0.84 -5.37 3.95
C GLN A 175 2.03 -5.92 3.15
N PHE A 176 1.77 -7.03 2.51
CA PHE A 176 2.64 -7.65 1.52
C PHE A 176 2.06 -7.35 0.15
N THR A 177 2.76 -6.56 -0.61
CA THR A 177 2.37 -6.18 -1.96
C THR A 177 3.34 -6.81 -2.93
N PHE A 178 2.86 -7.55 -3.91
CA PHE A 178 3.70 -8.00 -5.00
C PHE A 178 3.15 -7.53 -6.34
N LEU A 179 4.06 -7.20 -7.22
CA LEU A 179 3.82 -6.51 -8.47
C LEU A 179 4.34 -7.35 -9.63
N SER A 180 3.65 -7.27 -10.75
CA SER A 180 4.04 -7.89 -12.02
C SER A 180 3.82 -6.90 -13.16
N THR A 181 4.73 -6.84 -14.11
CA THR A 181 4.68 -5.87 -15.21
C THR A 181 3.65 -6.23 -16.27
N SER A 182 3.24 -7.50 -16.32
CA SER A 182 2.20 -7.98 -17.23
C SER A 182 1.47 -9.19 -16.65
N VAL A 183 0.33 -9.54 -17.26
CA VAL A 183 -0.43 -10.75 -16.92
C VAL A 183 0.38 -12.01 -17.21
N GLU A 184 1.14 -12.00 -18.29
CA GLU A 184 2.01 -13.09 -18.72
C GLU A 184 3.11 -13.35 -17.69
N GLU A 185 3.83 -12.32 -17.28
CA GLU A 185 4.88 -12.43 -16.25
C GLU A 185 4.30 -12.87 -14.91
N GLN A 186 3.13 -12.34 -14.53
CA GLN A 186 2.44 -12.78 -13.32
C GLN A 186 2.14 -14.29 -13.36
N ALA A 187 1.64 -14.78 -14.49
CA ALA A 187 1.30 -16.19 -14.67
C ALA A 187 2.55 -17.10 -14.64
N GLU A 188 3.65 -16.67 -15.27
CA GLU A 188 4.92 -17.38 -15.24
C GLU A 188 5.50 -17.43 -13.82
N SER A 189 5.51 -16.31 -13.12
CA SER A 189 5.99 -16.19 -11.74
C SER A 189 5.18 -17.07 -10.78
N PHE A 190 3.85 -17.06 -10.87
CA PHE A 190 3.01 -17.94 -10.07
C PHE A 190 3.24 -19.43 -10.39
N THR A 191 3.41 -19.79 -11.66
CA THR A 191 3.67 -21.16 -12.08
C THR A 191 5.00 -21.66 -11.48
N SER A 192 6.04 -20.83 -11.53
CA SER A 192 7.34 -21.12 -10.96
C SER A 192 7.28 -21.23 -9.43
N LEU A 193 6.63 -20.27 -8.76
CA LEU A 193 6.47 -20.27 -7.30
C LEU A 193 5.66 -21.47 -6.79
N ALA A 194 4.65 -21.91 -7.54
CA ALA A 194 3.80 -23.04 -7.16
C ALA A 194 4.53 -24.37 -7.07
N THR A 195 5.71 -24.47 -7.68
CA THR A 195 6.57 -25.68 -7.66
C THR A 195 7.78 -25.55 -6.74
N ASP A 196 7.98 -24.39 -6.11
CA ASP A 196 9.08 -24.16 -5.16
C ASP A 196 8.80 -24.86 -3.82
N GLU A 197 9.59 -25.90 -3.52
CA GLU A 197 9.41 -26.68 -2.27
C GLU A 197 9.66 -25.85 -1.00
N GLU A 198 10.53 -24.84 -1.07
CA GLU A 198 10.79 -23.96 0.07
C GLU A 198 9.59 -23.06 0.34
N TRP A 199 9.02 -22.48 -0.72
CA TRP A 199 7.78 -21.71 -0.61
C TRP A 199 6.61 -22.56 -0.10
N LEU A 200 6.45 -23.77 -0.61
CA LEU A 200 5.37 -24.66 -0.16
C LEU A 200 5.46 -24.96 1.35
N LYS A 201 6.68 -25.19 1.86
CA LYS A 201 6.90 -25.39 3.31
C LYS A 201 6.67 -24.11 4.12
N GLU A 202 7.10 -22.95 3.61
CA GLU A 202 6.87 -21.66 4.29
C GLU A 202 5.39 -21.32 4.29
N ARG A 203 4.68 -21.50 3.18
CA ARG A 203 3.25 -21.28 3.07
C ARG A 203 2.43 -22.10 4.07
N GLU A 204 2.82 -23.36 4.34
CA GLU A 204 2.16 -24.18 5.37
C GLU A 204 2.30 -23.55 6.76
N LYS A 205 3.44 -22.96 7.09
CA LYS A 205 3.63 -22.24 8.36
C LYS A 205 2.71 -21.02 8.44
N TRP A 206 2.43 -20.35 7.32
CA TRP A 206 1.51 -19.20 7.26
C TRP A 206 0.07 -19.59 7.61
N PHE A 207 -0.38 -20.74 7.13
CA PHE A 207 -1.73 -21.24 7.41
C PHE A 207 -1.87 -21.86 8.81
N ASN A 208 -0.81 -22.42 9.33
CA ASN A 208 -0.81 -23.13 10.62
C ASN A 208 -0.24 -22.27 11.77
N GLY A 209 0.35 -21.13 11.48
CA GLY A 209 0.95 -20.23 12.48
C GLY A 209 -0.09 -19.35 13.19
N ASP A 210 0.19 -18.99 14.45
CA ASP A 210 -0.64 -18.11 15.27
C ASP A 210 -0.15 -16.65 15.30
N TRP A 211 0.74 -16.24 14.40
CA TRP A 211 1.42 -14.95 14.41
C TRP A 211 0.65 -13.81 13.77
N ALA A 212 -0.18 -14.10 12.78
CA ALA A 212 -1.02 -13.07 12.14
C ALA A 212 -2.30 -13.68 11.56
N LYS A 213 -3.26 -12.81 11.25
CA LYS A 213 -4.47 -13.14 10.52
C LYS A 213 -4.50 -12.37 9.22
N LEU A 214 -4.78 -13.04 8.12
CA LEU A 214 -5.12 -12.38 6.86
C LEU A 214 -6.46 -11.66 7.04
N VAL A 215 -6.45 -10.34 6.95
CA VAL A 215 -7.63 -9.50 7.16
C VAL A 215 -8.24 -9.02 5.86
N ASP A 216 -7.42 -8.85 4.82
CA ASP A 216 -7.89 -8.50 3.49
C ASP A 216 -6.91 -8.98 2.41
N SER A 217 -7.43 -9.15 1.19
CA SER A 217 -6.64 -9.39 -0.01
C SER A 217 -7.37 -8.88 -1.23
N PHE A 218 -6.67 -8.22 -2.12
CA PHE A 218 -7.24 -7.70 -3.37
C PHE A 218 -6.15 -7.53 -4.42
N GLU A 219 -6.56 -7.62 -5.68
CA GLU A 219 -5.70 -7.34 -6.82
C GLU A 219 -6.22 -6.10 -7.54
N MET A 220 -5.30 -5.28 -8.00
CA MET A 220 -5.56 -4.06 -8.74
C MET A 220 -4.68 -4.01 -9.98
N THR A 221 -5.22 -3.41 -11.04
CA THR A 221 -4.47 -3.16 -12.27
C THR A 221 -4.39 -1.66 -12.50
N ASN A 222 -3.21 -1.16 -12.81
CA ASN A 222 -3.03 0.23 -13.19
C ASN A 222 -3.92 0.52 -14.41
N THR A 223 -4.69 1.60 -14.35
CA THR A 223 -5.64 1.96 -15.42
C THR A 223 -4.98 2.39 -16.71
N ASN A 224 -3.68 2.63 -16.71
CA ASN A 224 -2.88 2.99 -17.88
C ASN A 224 -2.29 1.76 -18.62
N LEU A 225 -2.38 0.55 -18.04
CA LEU A 225 -1.98 -0.67 -18.73
C LEU A 225 -2.95 -0.97 -19.86
N GLY A 226 -2.46 -0.96 -21.11
CA GLY A 226 -3.23 -1.36 -22.29
C GLY A 226 -3.85 -0.22 -23.09
N ASN A 227 -3.39 1.01 -22.94
CA ASN A 227 -3.67 2.12 -23.87
C ASN A 227 -2.58 2.29 -24.90
#